data_680dc8e76e9dcb87c322986f889651c4
#
_entry.id   680dc8e76e9dcb87c322986f889651c4
#
_cell.length_a   1.000
_cell.length_b   1.000
_cell.length_c   1.000
_cell.angle_alpha   90.00
_cell.angle_beta   90.00
_cell.angle_gamma   90.00
#
_symmetry.space_group_name_H-M   'P 1'
#
loop_
_entity.id
_entity.type
_entity.pdbx_description
1 polymer ?
#
loop_
_entity_poly.entity_id
_entity_poly.type
_entity_poly.pdbx_seq_one_letter_code
_entity_poly.pdbx_strand_id
1 'polypeptide(L)'
;DLHCHPYLKGLPEFPEIIEIVKEPSDPNNFGDHWHTDQIFTPIPAMATMLYAKEVPVTGGDTMFACMEAAYESLSGAMKNMLAQLSTSNRYDKTAARSDKMKNKIPDVEEPTMVAVHPLIRVHPETGRPSLYITDPQTTTHFNNMTPDESLPLITFLLNHATRPEFTCRLNWEVGTCLLYTSDAADEV
;
A
#
# COMPACT_ATOMS: atom_id res chain seq x y z
N ASP A 1 -8.04 18.95 3.74
CA ASP A 1 -9.25 18.21 4.14
C ASP A 1 -8.88 16.77 4.41
N LEU A 2 -9.60 16.10 5.35
CA LEU A 2 -9.41 14.69 5.61
C LEU A 2 -9.97 13.85 4.46
N HIS A 3 -9.27 12.76 4.13
CA HIS A 3 -9.65 11.89 3.02
C HIS A 3 -10.57 10.77 3.51
N CYS A 4 -11.67 10.53 2.79
CA CYS A 4 -12.52 9.36 3.02
C CYS A 4 -12.11 8.23 2.08
N HIS A 5 -11.95 7.03 2.61
CA HIS A 5 -11.59 5.87 1.79
C HIS A 5 -12.69 5.57 0.76
N PRO A 6 -12.34 5.35 -0.52
CA PRO A 6 -13.34 5.23 -1.59
C PRO A 6 -14.26 4.01 -1.47
N TYR A 7 -13.82 2.94 -0.78
CA TYR A 7 -14.56 1.68 -0.69
C TYR A 7 -14.91 1.26 0.74
N LEU A 8 -14.14 1.69 1.75
CA LEU A 8 -14.39 1.30 3.13
C LEU A 8 -15.25 2.35 3.81
N LYS A 9 -16.31 1.88 4.45
CA LYS A 9 -17.20 2.75 5.21
C LYS A 9 -16.55 3.11 6.54
N GLY A 10 -16.36 4.40 6.77
CA GLY A 10 -15.92 4.93 8.06
C GLY A 10 -17.03 4.96 9.12
N LEU A 11 -16.69 5.54 10.26
CA LEU A 11 -17.65 5.74 11.35
C LEU A 11 -18.77 6.70 10.93
N PRO A 12 -20.00 6.54 11.46
CA PRO A 12 -21.14 7.38 11.05
C PRO A 12 -20.92 8.88 11.28
N GLU A 13 -20.24 9.26 12.36
CA GLU A 13 -19.97 10.66 12.71
C GLU A 13 -18.63 11.16 12.14
N PHE A 14 -17.74 10.24 11.77
CA PHE A 14 -16.39 10.51 11.27
C PHE A 14 -16.09 9.57 10.10
N PRO A 15 -16.58 9.88 8.89
CA PRO A 15 -16.46 8.99 7.73
C PRO A 15 -15.01 8.77 7.26
N GLU A 16 -14.09 9.64 7.65
CA GLU A 16 -12.65 9.52 7.41
C GLU A 16 -11.95 8.52 8.35
N ILE A 17 -12.62 8.07 9.44
CA ILE A 17 -12.07 7.11 10.39
C ILE A 17 -12.64 5.73 10.12
N ILE A 18 -11.76 4.79 9.83
CA ILE A 18 -12.12 3.38 9.61
C ILE A 18 -11.68 2.56 10.81
N GLU A 19 -12.63 1.84 11.39
CA GLU A 19 -12.33 0.88 12.44
C GLU A 19 -11.91 -0.46 11.84
N ILE A 20 -10.70 -0.91 12.16
CA ILE A 20 -10.17 -2.21 11.76
C ILE A 20 -10.11 -3.09 13.00
N VAL A 21 -10.90 -4.15 13.02
CA VAL A 21 -10.96 -5.11 14.12
C VAL A 21 -10.56 -6.49 13.62
N LYS A 22 -9.62 -7.12 14.31
CA LYS A 22 -9.21 -8.52 14.10
C LYS A 22 -9.61 -9.33 15.32
N GLU A 23 -10.55 -10.25 15.12
CA GLU A 23 -10.94 -11.22 16.14
C GLU A 23 -10.05 -12.46 16.09
N PRO A 24 -9.83 -13.16 17.22
CA PRO A 24 -9.04 -14.40 17.22
C PRO A 24 -9.60 -15.49 16.29
N SER A 25 -10.91 -15.46 16.01
CA SER A 25 -11.57 -16.41 15.12
C SER A 25 -11.49 -16.04 13.62
N ASP A 26 -10.99 -14.86 13.29
CA ASP A 26 -10.91 -14.42 11.90
C ASP A 26 -9.75 -15.15 11.19
N PRO A 27 -10.02 -15.88 10.09
CA PRO A 27 -9.01 -16.69 9.43
C PRO A 27 -7.94 -15.87 8.70
N ASN A 28 -8.28 -14.65 8.30
CA ASN A 28 -7.41 -13.78 7.51
C ASN A 28 -7.10 -12.49 8.27
N ASN A 29 -5.91 -11.93 8.04
CA ASN A 29 -5.54 -10.61 8.53
C ASN A 29 -5.85 -9.55 7.47
N PHE A 30 -6.12 -8.33 7.91
CA PHE A 30 -6.14 -7.17 7.04
C PHE A 30 -4.71 -6.66 6.89
N GLY A 31 -4.27 -6.40 5.64
CA GLY A 31 -2.92 -5.90 5.39
C GLY A 31 -1.80 -6.91 5.70
N ASP A 32 -2.03 -8.22 5.47
CA ASP A 32 -1.07 -9.29 5.77
C ASP A 32 0.01 -9.49 4.67
N HIS A 33 0.09 -8.58 3.73
CA HIS A 33 1.06 -8.58 2.64
C HIS A 33 1.59 -7.18 2.40
N TRP A 34 2.75 -7.07 1.75
CA TRP A 34 3.32 -5.79 1.38
C TRP A 34 2.40 -5.05 0.40
N HIS A 35 2.01 -3.83 0.74
CA HIS A 35 1.12 -3.03 -0.07
C HIS A 35 1.41 -1.53 0.08
N THR A 36 0.95 -0.78 -0.88
CA THR A 36 0.87 0.69 -0.84
C THR A 36 -0.60 1.07 -0.81
N ASP A 37 -0.98 1.90 0.15
CA ASP A 37 -2.36 2.30 0.35
C ASP A 37 -2.93 3.01 -0.87
N GLN A 38 -4.12 2.59 -1.29
CA GLN A 38 -4.95 3.25 -2.29
C GLN A 38 -4.25 3.57 -3.63
N ILE A 39 -3.15 2.90 -3.97
CA ILE A 39 -2.42 3.09 -5.23
C ILE A 39 -3.31 2.93 -6.49
N PHE A 40 -4.45 2.26 -6.35
CA PHE A 40 -5.44 2.06 -7.40
C PHE A 40 -6.33 3.29 -7.64
N THR A 41 -6.19 4.35 -6.85
CA THR A 41 -6.94 5.61 -7.04
C THR A 41 -6.11 6.63 -7.84
N PRO A 42 -6.75 7.48 -8.67
CA PRO A 42 -6.03 8.54 -9.39
C PRO A 42 -5.34 9.54 -8.47
N ILE A 43 -5.91 9.78 -7.29
CA ILE A 43 -5.38 10.67 -6.25
C ILE A 43 -5.40 9.89 -4.94
N PRO A 44 -4.34 9.14 -4.62
CA PRO A 44 -4.23 8.42 -3.35
C PRO A 44 -4.11 9.38 -2.17
N ALA A 45 -4.48 8.91 -0.98
CA ALA A 45 -4.27 9.67 0.24
C ALA A 45 -2.77 9.96 0.44
N MET A 46 -2.44 11.19 0.83
CA MET A 46 -1.05 11.60 1.06
C MET A 46 -0.44 10.84 2.24
N ALA A 47 -1.21 10.61 3.29
CA ALA A 47 -0.76 9.94 4.49
C ALA A 47 -1.90 9.16 5.15
N THR A 48 -1.55 8.10 5.85
CA THR A 48 -2.45 7.31 6.69
C THR A 48 -2.01 7.40 8.14
N MET A 49 -2.99 7.58 9.05
CA MET A 49 -2.75 7.55 10.48
C MET A 49 -3.39 6.30 11.09
N LEU A 50 -2.60 5.51 11.80
CA LEU A 50 -3.07 4.34 12.54
C LEU A 50 -2.99 4.62 14.04
N TYR A 51 -4.06 4.30 14.77
CA TYR A 51 -4.11 4.42 16.22
C TYR A 51 -4.52 3.11 16.86
N ALA A 52 -3.67 2.55 17.72
CA ALA A 52 -3.88 1.27 18.37
C ALA A 52 -4.75 1.42 19.63
N LYS A 53 -5.98 0.88 19.59
CA LYS A 53 -6.90 0.82 20.74
C LYS A 53 -6.74 -0.45 21.54
N GLU A 54 -6.58 -1.57 20.86
CA GLU A 54 -6.35 -2.90 21.43
C GLU A 54 -5.25 -3.58 20.64
N VAL A 55 -4.35 -4.27 21.33
CA VAL A 55 -3.26 -5.02 20.72
C VAL A 55 -3.16 -6.41 21.36
N PRO A 56 -2.80 -7.45 20.58
CA PRO A 56 -2.60 -8.78 21.15
C PRO A 56 -1.35 -8.81 22.03
N VAL A 57 -1.29 -9.77 22.96
CA VAL A 57 -0.11 -9.97 23.82
C VAL A 57 1.12 -10.36 23.00
N THR A 58 0.91 -11.07 21.89
CA THR A 58 1.98 -11.53 20.98
C THR A 58 1.54 -11.43 19.53
N GLY A 59 2.48 -11.04 18.66
CA GLY A 59 2.21 -10.85 17.24
C GLY A 59 1.50 -9.53 16.94
N GLY A 60 1.06 -9.38 15.68
CA GLY A 60 0.37 -8.19 15.21
C GLY A 60 1.29 -7.01 14.88
N ASP A 61 2.60 -7.21 14.88
CA ASP A 61 3.56 -6.20 14.44
C ASP A 61 3.32 -5.80 13.00
N THR A 62 3.59 -4.54 12.68
CA THR A 62 3.57 -4.04 11.30
C THR A 62 5.00 -3.81 10.82
N MET A 63 5.25 -4.18 9.57
CA MET A 63 6.53 -3.92 8.90
C MET A 63 6.34 -2.82 7.85
N PHE A 64 7.32 -1.94 7.77
CA PHE A 64 7.39 -0.87 6.77
C PHE A 64 8.65 -1.02 5.95
N ALA A 65 8.60 -0.63 4.66
CA ALA A 65 9.73 -0.64 3.75
C ALA A 65 10.03 0.79 3.26
N CYS A 66 11.28 1.22 3.39
CA CYS A 66 11.75 2.51 2.87
C CYS A 66 11.98 2.41 1.36
N MET A 67 11.01 2.81 0.58
CA MET A 67 11.03 2.71 -0.88
C MET A 67 12.01 3.69 -1.53
N GLU A 68 12.36 4.76 -0.84
CA GLU A 68 13.40 5.70 -1.23
C GLU A 68 14.78 5.06 -1.12
N ALA A 69 15.12 4.47 0.04
CA ALA A 69 16.39 3.78 0.23
C ALA A 69 16.54 2.59 -0.74
N ALA A 70 15.44 1.86 -0.99
CA ALA A 70 15.38 0.80 -1.98
C ALA A 70 15.68 1.34 -3.39
N TYR A 71 15.07 2.45 -3.79
CA TYR A 71 15.37 3.09 -5.07
C TYR A 71 16.83 3.56 -5.15
N GLU A 72 17.33 4.21 -4.11
CA GLU A 72 18.69 4.73 -4.09
C GLU A 72 19.75 3.65 -4.26
N SER A 73 19.52 2.47 -3.75
CA SER A 73 20.44 1.33 -3.83
C SER A 73 20.50 0.66 -5.21
N LEU A 74 19.57 0.98 -6.12
CA LEU A 74 19.56 0.45 -7.48
C LEU A 74 20.72 1.00 -8.30
N SER A 75 21.19 0.22 -9.26
CA SER A 75 22.21 0.67 -10.22
C SER A 75 21.69 1.81 -11.11
N GLY A 76 22.58 2.66 -11.61
CA GLY A 76 22.22 3.75 -12.52
C GLY A 76 21.50 3.26 -13.79
N ALA A 77 21.89 2.10 -14.34
CA ALA A 77 21.21 1.52 -15.49
C ALA A 77 19.75 1.12 -15.16
N MET A 78 19.53 0.52 -13.98
CA MET A 78 18.18 0.18 -13.51
C MET A 78 17.36 1.45 -13.31
N LYS A 79 17.87 2.45 -12.60
CA LYS A 79 17.18 3.74 -12.39
C LYS A 79 16.77 4.40 -13.70
N ASN A 80 17.64 4.43 -14.69
CA ASN A 80 17.36 5.00 -16.02
C ASN A 80 16.24 4.24 -16.75
N MET A 81 16.21 2.91 -16.64
CA MET A 81 15.15 2.09 -17.21
C MET A 81 13.80 2.35 -16.51
N LEU A 82 13.79 2.33 -15.18
CA LEU A 82 12.57 2.47 -14.37
C LEU A 82 11.95 3.86 -14.47
N ALA A 83 12.75 4.91 -14.66
CA ALA A 83 12.27 6.30 -14.76
C ALA A 83 11.27 6.54 -15.89
N GLN A 84 11.22 5.65 -16.89
CA GLN A 84 10.34 5.75 -18.04
C GLN A 84 9.06 4.88 -17.90
N LEU A 85 8.97 4.09 -16.84
CA LEU A 85 7.87 3.17 -16.62
C LEU A 85 6.78 3.79 -15.76
N SER A 86 5.56 3.38 -16.05
CA SER A 86 4.39 3.61 -15.20
C SER A 86 3.68 2.30 -14.94
N THR A 87 3.04 2.19 -13.78
CA THR A 87 2.31 1.00 -13.34
C THR A 87 0.83 1.18 -13.55
N SER A 88 0.15 0.12 -13.98
CA SER A 88 -1.30 0.01 -13.98
C SER A 88 -1.73 -0.70 -12.69
N ASN A 89 -2.48 -0.01 -11.84
CA ASN A 89 -2.87 -0.48 -10.52
C ASN A 89 -4.39 -0.63 -10.46
N ARG A 90 -4.83 -1.81 -10.02
CA ARG A 90 -6.23 -2.19 -10.02
C ARG A 90 -6.67 -2.62 -8.61
N TYR A 91 -7.84 -2.19 -8.20
CA TYR A 91 -8.50 -2.75 -7.03
C TYR A 91 -9.41 -3.90 -7.43
N ASP A 92 -9.25 -5.06 -6.80
CA ASP A 92 -10.14 -6.21 -6.97
C ASP A 92 -10.90 -6.48 -5.68
N LYS A 93 -12.22 -6.26 -5.70
CA LYS A 93 -13.11 -6.57 -4.57
C LYS A 93 -13.03 -8.04 -4.13
N THR A 94 -12.76 -8.95 -5.06
CA THR A 94 -12.70 -10.38 -4.77
C THR A 94 -11.45 -10.75 -3.97
N ALA A 95 -10.42 -9.91 -4.03
CA ALA A 95 -9.22 -10.03 -3.23
C ALA A 95 -9.41 -9.58 -1.77
N ALA A 96 -10.54 -8.94 -1.42
CA ALA A 96 -10.90 -8.64 -0.04
C ALA A 96 -11.10 -9.95 0.73
N ARG A 97 -10.06 -10.37 1.44
CA ARG A 97 -9.90 -11.70 2.02
C ARG A 97 -10.75 -11.98 3.26
N SER A 98 -11.41 -10.96 3.81
CA SER A 98 -12.24 -11.09 5.03
C SER A 98 -13.70 -10.83 4.72
N ASP A 99 -14.59 -11.74 5.12
CA ASP A 99 -16.06 -11.56 4.99
C ASP A 99 -16.55 -10.33 5.77
N LYS A 100 -15.91 -9.98 6.89
CA LYS A 100 -16.21 -8.74 7.63
C LYS A 100 -15.87 -7.49 6.84
N MET A 101 -14.76 -7.53 6.06
CA MET A 101 -14.38 -6.43 5.18
C MET A 101 -15.31 -6.35 3.97
N LYS A 102 -15.70 -7.49 3.39
CA LYS A 102 -16.70 -7.53 2.31
C LYS A 102 -18.01 -6.87 2.72
N ASN A 103 -18.45 -7.07 3.96
CA ASN A 103 -19.66 -6.44 4.52
C ASN A 103 -19.51 -4.93 4.79
N LYS A 104 -18.29 -4.41 4.87
CA LYS A 104 -17.99 -2.97 4.98
C LYS A 104 -17.88 -2.28 3.62
N ILE A 105 -17.74 -3.05 2.55
CA ILE A 105 -17.72 -2.55 1.18
C ILE A 105 -19.18 -2.45 0.72
N PRO A 106 -19.71 -1.28 0.38
CA PRO A 106 -21.07 -1.16 -0.16
C PRO A 106 -21.25 -2.06 -1.39
N ASP A 107 -22.43 -2.64 -1.55
CA ASP A 107 -22.86 -3.30 -2.79
C ASP A 107 -22.98 -2.25 -3.92
N VAL A 108 -21.87 -1.77 -4.39
CA VAL A 108 -21.77 -0.94 -5.58
C VAL A 108 -21.46 -1.90 -6.73
N GLU A 109 -22.32 -1.92 -7.76
CA GLU A 109 -21.96 -2.48 -9.06
C GLU A 109 -20.61 -1.89 -9.44
N GLU A 110 -19.63 -2.77 -9.66
CA GLU A 110 -18.22 -2.45 -9.76
C GLU A 110 -17.89 -1.23 -10.63
N PRO A 111 -17.26 -0.21 -10.08
CA PRO A 111 -16.18 0.39 -10.81
C PRO A 111 -14.89 -0.37 -10.43
N THR A 112 -14.38 -1.19 -11.31
CA THR A 112 -12.98 -1.59 -11.24
C THR A 112 -12.17 -0.30 -11.30
N MET A 113 -11.73 0.24 -10.15
CA MET A 113 -10.83 1.39 -10.18
C MET A 113 -9.50 0.91 -10.72
N VAL A 114 -9.04 1.60 -11.73
CA VAL A 114 -7.71 1.43 -12.31
C VAL A 114 -7.05 2.80 -12.34
N ALA A 115 -5.88 2.89 -11.76
CA ALA A 115 -5.06 4.09 -11.84
C ALA A 115 -3.68 3.76 -12.42
N VAL A 116 -3.18 4.70 -13.23
CA VAL A 116 -1.82 4.62 -13.77
C VAL A 116 -0.96 5.64 -13.05
N HIS A 117 0.15 5.16 -12.46
CA HIS A 117 1.10 6.02 -11.75
C HIS A 117 2.51 5.84 -12.30
N PRO A 118 3.35 6.89 -12.26
CA PRO A 118 4.79 6.72 -12.48
C PRO A 118 5.35 5.68 -11.51
N LEU A 119 6.22 4.78 -11.99
CA LEU A 119 6.90 3.81 -11.13
C LEU A 119 7.87 4.48 -10.16
N ILE A 120 8.43 5.62 -10.56
CA ILE A 120 9.27 6.45 -9.71
C ILE A 120 8.50 7.73 -9.39
N ARG A 121 8.19 7.94 -8.13
CA ARG A 121 7.57 9.18 -7.64
C ARG A 121 8.59 10.01 -6.87
N VAL A 122 8.39 11.31 -6.88
CA VAL A 122 9.21 12.25 -6.12
C VAL A 122 8.38 12.77 -4.97
N HIS A 123 8.89 12.61 -3.75
CA HIS A 123 8.23 13.11 -2.55
C HIS A 123 8.05 14.64 -2.65
N PRO A 124 6.83 15.18 -2.48
CA PRO A 124 6.55 16.59 -2.76
C PRO A 124 7.31 17.56 -1.84
N GLU A 125 7.61 17.14 -0.61
CA GLU A 125 8.30 17.99 0.37
C GLU A 125 9.82 17.79 0.37
N THR A 126 10.28 16.53 0.26
CA THR A 126 11.72 16.21 0.34
C THR A 126 12.43 16.29 -1.01
N GLY A 127 11.70 16.17 -2.10
CA GLY A 127 12.24 16.10 -3.46
C GLY A 127 12.97 14.79 -3.77
N ARG A 128 12.90 13.79 -2.88
CA ARG A 128 13.59 12.51 -3.05
C ARG A 128 12.77 11.52 -3.88
N PRO A 129 13.39 10.81 -4.83
CA PRO A 129 12.69 9.82 -5.64
C PRO A 129 12.57 8.48 -4.89
N SER A 130 11.43 7.82 -5.05
CA SER A 130 11.12 6.53 -4.45
C SER A 130 10.46 5.57 -5.45
N LEU A 131 10.53 4.27 -5.19
CA LEU A 131 9.75 3.27 -5.91
C LEU A 131 8.27 3.37 -5.49
N TYR A 132 7.37 3.45 -6.47
CA TYR A 132 5.94 3.49 -6.22
C TYR A 132 5.26 2.28 -6.86
N ILE A 133 5.18 1.19 -6.10
CA ILE A 133 4.74 -0.12 -6.56
C ILE A 133 4.13 -0.90 -5.38
N THR A 134 3.24 -1.82 -5.67
CA THR A 134 2.62 -2.71 -4.68
C THR A 134 2.60 -4.16 -5.20
N ASP A 135 1.96 -5.04 -4.46
CA ASP A 135 1.86 -6.46 -4.80
C ASP A 135 1.31 -6.71 -6.22
N PRO A 136 1.63 -7.87 -6.85
CA PRO A 136 1.26 -8.15 -8.24
C PRO A 136 -0.24 -8.36 -8.48
N GLN A 137 -1.06 -8.47 -7.41
CA GLN A 137 -2.51 -8.56 -7.56
C GLN A 137 -3.11 -7.17 -7.81
N THR A 138 -2.48 -6.15 -7.23
CA THR A 138 -2.89 -4.75 -7.38
C THR A 138 -2.11 -4.08 -8.52
N THR A 139 -0.76 -4.09 -8.50
CA THR A 139 0.05 -3.66 -9.65
C THR A 139 0.09 -4.77 -10.69
N THR A 140 -0.75 -4.66 -11.69
CA THR A 140 -0.97 -5.75 -12.65
C THR A 140 0.09 -5.82 -13.75
N HIS A 141 0.56 -4.67 -14.23
CA HIS A 141 1.58 -4.58 -15.29
C HIS A 141 2.13 -3.17 -15.43
N PHE A 142 3.24 -3.02 -16.12
CA PHE A 142 3.70 -1.72 -16.59
C PHE A 142 2.89 -1.28 -17.81
N ASN A 143 2.58 0.00 -17.88
CA ASN A 143 1.84 0.55 -19.01
C ASN A 143 2.58 0.26 -20.34
N ASN A 144 1.85 -0.17 -21.35
CA ASN A 144 2.36 -0.65 -22.65
C ASN A 144 3.19 -1.96 -22.61
N MET A 145 3.13 -2.70 -21.50
CA MET A 145 3.68 -4.06 -21.39
C MET A 145 2.57 -5.05 -21.05
N THR A 146 2.74 -6.29 -21.43
CA THR A 146 1.84 -7.36 -20.99
C THR A 146 2.09 -7.73 -19.52
N PRO A 147 1.13 -8.36 -18.82
CA PRO A 147 1.36 -8.87 -17.46
C PRO A 147 2.53 -9.85 -17.38
N ASP A 148 2.69 -10.73 -18.35
CA ASP A 148 3.77 -11.73 -18.37
C ASP A 148 5.18 -11.09 -18.52
N GLU A 149 5.27 -10.02 -19.31
CA GLU A 149 6.51 -9.24 -19.43
C GLU A 149 6.82 -8.43 -18.16
N SER A 150 5.78 -7.97 -17.47
CA SER A 150 5.91 -7.09 -16.30
C SER A 150 6.21 -7.86 -15.02
N LEU A 151 5.62 -9.03 -14.83
CA LEU A 151 5.68 -9.79 -13.59
C LEU A 151 7.10 -10.07 -13.07
N PRO A 152 8.09 -10.46 -13.90
CA PRO A 152 9.46 -10.68 -13.43
C PRO A 152 10.10 -9.43 -12.83
N LEU A 153 9.86 -8.26 -13.44
CA LEU A 153 10.43 -7.00 -12.96
C LEU A 153 9.69 -6.49 -11.71
N ILE A 154 8.36 -6.60 -11.67
CA ILE A 154 7.56 -6.28 -10.46
C ILE A 154 8.05 -7.15 -9.29
N THR A 155 8.18 -8.46 -9.49
CA THR A 155 8.66 -9.39 -8.46
C THR A 155 10.08 -9.04 -8.00
N PHE A 156 10.98 -8.71 -8.93
CA PHE A 156 12.33 -8.28 -8.59
C PHE A 156 12.32 -7.02 -7.71
N LEU A 157 11.55 -6.00 -8.08
CA LEU A 157 11.49 -4.74 -7.36
C LEU A 157 10.90 -4.90 -5.95
N LEU A 158 9.85 -5.69 -5.80
CA LEU A 158 9.26 -5.97 -4.50
C LEU A 158 10.21 -6.76 -3.60
N ASN A 159 10.84 -7.81 -4.12
CA ASN A 159 11.83 -8.57 -3.37
C ASN A 159 13.05 -7.72 -3.00
N HIS A 160 13.41 -6.75 -3.84
CA HIS A 160 14.47 -5.82 -3.54
C HIS A 160 14.07 -4.84 -2.44
N ALA A 161 12.90 -4.22 -2.53
CA ALA A 161 12.43 -3.21 -1.59
C ALA A 161 12.12 -3.79 -0.19
N THR A 162 11.75 -5.06 -0.11
CA THR A 162 11.42 -5.74 1.15
C THR A 162 12.61 -6.45 1.81
N ARG A 163 13.83 -6.13 1.42
CA ARG A 163 15.03 -6.64 2.10
C ARG A 163 15.16 -6.05 3.50
N PRO A 164 15.77 -6.78 4.44
CA PRO A 164 15.95 -6.30 5.81
C PRO A 164 16.63 -4.94 5.92
N GLU A 165 17.51 -4.60 4.96
CA GLU A 165 18.25 -3.33 4.93
C GLU A 165 17.35 -2.10 4.71
N PHE A 166 16.16 -2.31 4.14
CA PHE A 166 15.21 -1.25 3.82
C PHE A 166 13.95 -1.32 4.68
N THR A 167 13.88 -2.26 5.63
CA THR A 167 12.66 -2.50 6.39
C THR A 167 12.83 -2.22 7.88
N CYS A 168 11.77 -1.76 8.51
CA CYS A 168 11.66 -1.71 9.95
C CYS A 168 10.40 -2.42 10.42
N ARG A 169 10.37 -2.77 11.71
CA ARG A 169 9.24 -3.43 12.37
C ARG A 169 8.75 -2.59 13.53
N LEU A 170 7.48 -2.29 13.53
CA LEU A 170 6.79 -1.64 14.65
C LEU A 170 6.10 -2.70 15.51
N ASN A 171 6.45 -2.73 16.78
CA ASN A 171 5.71 -3.46 17.80
C ASN A 171 4.69 -2.50 18.42
N TRP A 172 3.41 -2.86 18.36
CA TRP A 172 2.33 -2.02 18.80
C TRP A 172 2.11 -2.10 20.32
N GLU A 173 1.84 -0.95 20.92
CA GLU A 173 1.32 -0.82 22.27
C GLU A 173 -0.02 -0.07 22.23
N VAL A 174 -0.88 -0.30 23.22
CA VAL A 174 -2.14 0.47 23.33
C VAL A 174 -1.82 1.96 23.43
N GLY A 175 -2.43 2.76 22.57
CA GLY A 175 -2.18 4.20 22.44
C GLY A 175 -1.09 4.57 21.45
N THR A 176 -0.39 3.61 20.84
CA THR A 176 0.54 3.91 19.73
C THR A 176 -0.22 4.61 18.61
N CYS A 177 0.31 5.74 18.17
CA CYS A 177 -0.19 6.48 17.01
C CYS A 177 0.94 6.57 15.98
N LEU A 178 0.71 6.02 14.80
CA LEU A 178 1.66 6.01 13.70
C LEU A 178 1.09 6.84 12.55
N LEU A 179 1.91 7.70 11.97
CA LEU A 179 1.63 8.41 10.74
C LEU A 179 2.65 8.00 9.69
N TYR A 180 2.20 7.60 8.51
CA TYR A 180 3.06 7.26 7.37
C TYR A 180 2.50 7.80 6.08
N THR A 181 3.36 7.97 5.08
CA THR A 181 2.97 8.45 3.75
C THR A 181 2.86 7.29 2.79
N SER A 182 1.87 7.32 1.91
CA SER A 182 1.69 6.33 0.85
C SER A 182 2.03 6.87 -0.54
N ASP A 183 2.14 8.17 -0.68
CA ASP A 183 2.38 8.83 -1.97
C ASP A 183 3.86 8.92 -2.35
N ALA A 184 4.73 8.80 -1.37
CA ALA A 184 6.18 8.89 -1.55
C ALA A 184 6.94 7.73 -0.93
N ALA A 185 6.25 6.70 -0.48
CA ALA A 185 6.81 5.44 -0.02
C ALA A 185 7.93 5.55 1.05
N ASP A 186 7.88 6.56 1.89
CA ASP A 186 8.65 6.62 3.12
C ASP A 186 7.78 6.10 4.27
N GLU A 187 7.43 4.82 4.21
CA GLU A 187 6.88 4.13 5.34
C GLU A 187 8.04 3.74 6.26
N VAL A 188 8.33 4.58 7.23
CA VAL A 188 9.30 4.33 8.29
C VAL A 188 8.58 4.06 9.57
#